data_69273f372a681439df92fc065e5d4020
#
_entry.id   69273f372a681439df92fc065e5d4020
#
_cell.length_a   1.000
_cell.length_b   1.000
_cell.length_c   1.000
_cell.angle_alpha   90.00
_cell.angle_beta   90.00
_cell.angle_gamma   90.00
#
_symmetry.space_group_name_H-M   'P 1'
#
loop_
_entity.id
_entity.type
_entity.pdbx_description
1 polymer ?
#
loop_
_entity_poly.entity_id
_entity_poly.type
_entity_poly.pdbx_seq_one_letter_code
_entity_poly.pdbx_strand_id
1 'polypeptide(L)'
;REKAQEKVFHQLGRWKNLKQDKPELIIGVGGCVASQEGSVIRQRAPYVDLVFGPQTLHRLPEMINQLKGGEKSVIDVSFPEIEKFDRLPEPRAEGPTAFVSIMEGCSKYCTFCVVPYTRGEEVSRPVDDVLLEIAQLAGQGVREVNLLGQNVNAFRGENHDGTVCRFAELLELVAAIDGIDRIRYT
;
A
#
# COMPACT_ATOMS: atom_id res chain seq x y z
N ARG A 1 -2.94 16.05 9.00
CA ARG A 1 -1.74 15.63 8.27
C ARG A 1 -0.47 16.09 8.95
N GLU A 2 -0.34 17.34 9.33
CA GLU A 2 0.79 17.84 10.14
C GLU A 2 1.06 16.95 11.35
N LYS A 3 0.02 16.57 12.10
CA LYS A 3 0.16 15.67 13.26
C LYS A 3 0.76 14.31 12.91
N ALA A 4 0.45 13.76 11.73
CA ALA A 4 1.02 12.48 11.29
C ALA A 4 2.50 12.64 10.93
N GLN A 5 2.85 13.70 10.22
CA GLN A 5 4.21 14.06 9.87
C GLN A 5 5.06 14.31 11.13
N GLU A 6 4.55 15.09 12.06
CA GLU A 6 5.24 15.34 13.34
C GLU A 6 5.48 14.08 14.15
N LYS A 7 4.51 13.14 14.17
CA LYS A 7 4.70 11.84 14.83
C LYS A 7 5.86 11.06 14.21
N VAL A 8 6.00 11.08 12.88
CA VAL A 8 7.13 10.42 12.19
C VAL A 8 8.44 11.04 12.66
N PHE A 9 8.56 12.37 12.63
CA PHE A 9 9.80 13.03 13.05
C PHE A 9 10.10 12.87 14.54
N HIS A 10 9.08 12.87 15.41
CA HIS A 10 9.27 12.55 16.84
C HIS A 10 9.79 11.13 17.02
N GLN A 11 9.27 10.15 16.28
CA GLN A 11 9.74 8.77 16.36
C GLN A 11 11.19 8.65 15.83
N LEU A 12 11.49 9.31 14.72
CA LEU A 12 12.85 9.38 14.20
C LEU A 12 13.82 9.98 15.21
N GLY A 13 13.42 11.06 15.90
CA GLY A 13 14.22 11.67 16.97
C GLY A 13 14.59 10.68 18.09
N ARG A 14 13.64 9.80 18.48
CA ARG A 14 13.90 8.74 19.46
C ARG A 14 14.89 7.71 18.94
N TRP A 15 14.85 7.37 17.66
CA TRP A 15 15.72 6.36 17.05
C TRP A 15 17.10 6.87 16.71
N LYS A 16 17.33 8.18 16.75
CA LYS A 16 18.66 8.76 16.50
C LYS A 16 19.72 8.17 17.42
N ASN A 17 19.44 8.05 18.72
CA ASN A 17 20.37 7.48 19.69
C ASN A 17 20.61 5.98 19.42
N LEU A 18 19.56 5.22 19.08
CA LEU A 18 19.68 3.82 18.70
C LEU A 18 20.62 3.63 17.50
N LYS A 19 20.55 4.52 16.51
CA LYS A 19 21.42 4.49 15.33
C LYS A 19 22.87 4.81 15.69
N GLN A 20 23.09 5.69 16.68
CA GLN A 20 24.45 5.99 17.18
C GLN A 20 25.06 4.80 17.93
N ASP A 21 24.25 4.11 18.74
CA ASP A 21 24.68 2.93 19.50
C ASP A 21 24.86 1.70 18.59
N LYS A 22 24.09 1.62 17.50
CA LYS A 22 24.10 0.52 16.52
C LYS A 22 24.16 1.09 15.10
N PRO A 23 25.35 1.43 14.60
CA PRO A 23 25.52 2.03 13.26
C PRO A 23 24.99 1.16 12.12
N GLU A 24 25.00 -0.17 12.30
CA GLU A 24 24.47 -1.15 11.33
C GLU A 24 22.93 -1.19 11.26
N LEU A 25 22.22 -0.57 12.23
CA LEU A 25 20.76 -0.51 12.23
C LEU A 25 20.26 0.27 11.01
N ILE A 26 19.41 -0.34 10.19
CA ILE A 26 18.76 0.33 9.07
C ILE A 26 17.47 0.99 9.55
N ILE A 27 17.35 2.29 9.34
CA ILE A 27 16.14 3.07 9.62
C ILE A 27 15.46 3.42 8.31
N GLY A 28 14.23 2.92 8.13
CA GLY A 28 13.40 3.20 6.96
C GLY A 28 12.14 3.99 7.32
N VAL A 29 11.75 4.90 6.44
CA VAL A 29 10.46 5.62 6.52
C VAL A 29 9.64 5.27 5.29
N GLY A 30 8.49 4.63 5.52
CA GLY A 30 7.58 4.21 4.46
C GLY A 30 6.20 4.84 4.57
N GLY A 31 5.46 4.89 3.44
CA GLY A 31 4.07 5.30 3.38
C GLY A 31 3.83 6.71 2.87
N CYS A 32 2.59 7.23 3.06
CA CYS A 32 2.16 8.50 2.46
C CYS A 32 2.98 9.72 2.91
N VAL A 33 3.48 9.73 4.16
CA VAL A 33 4.38 10.80 4.64
C VAL A 33 5.71 10.74 3.88
N ALA A 34 6.22 9.54 3.61
CA ALA A 34 7.43 9.36 2.82
C ALA A 34 7.25 9.85 1.39
N SER A 35 6.12 9.52 0.73
CA SER A 35 5.80 10.03 -0.61
C SER A 35 5.67 11.55 -0.65
N GLN A 36 5.08 12.16 0.39
CA GLN A 36 4.88 13.59 0.46
C GLN A 36 6.20 14.35 0.68
N GLU A 37 7.01 13.89 1.62
CA GLU A 37 8.22 14.60 2.07
C GLU A 37 9.47 14.22 1.26
N GLY A 38 9.54 12.99 0.75
CA GLY A 38 10.66 12.52 -0.07
C GLY A 38 12.03 12.78 0.56
N SER A 39 12.87 13.50 -0.16
CA SER A 39 14.23 13.83 0.27
C SER A 39 14.29 14.77 1.50
N VAL A 40 13.22 15.52 1.80
CA VAL A 40 13.15 16.41 2.98
C VAL A 40 13.28 15.62 4.28
N ILE A 41 12.81 14.36 4.31
CA ILE A 41 13.00 13.47 5.47
C ILE A 41 14.49 13.37 5.83
N ARG A 42 15.35 13.13 4.84
CA ARG A 42 16.79 13.02 5.08
C ARG A 42 17.47 14.35 5.39
N GLN A 43 16.97 15.46 4.86
CA GLN A 43 17.48 16.78 5.24
C GLN A 43 17.27 17.06 6.73
N ARG A 44 16.12 16.63 7.30
CA ARG A 44 15.78 16.79 8.72
C ARG A 44 16.34 15.66 9.61
N ALA A 45 16.48 14.46 9.07
CA ALA A 45 16.96 13.26 9.75
C ALA A 45 17.99 12.52 8.88
N PRO A 46 19.26 13.00 8.81
CA PRO A 46 20.29 12.44 7.94
C PRO A 46 20.66 10.98 8.22
N TYR A 47 20.29 10.47 9.38
CA TYR A 47 20.51 9.08 9.81
C TYR A 47 19.44 8.09 9.30
N VAL A 48 18.45 8.57 8.53
CA VAL A 48 17.49 7.70 7.83
C VAL A 48 18.18 7.13 6.59
N ASP A 49 18.11 5.82 6.45
CA ASP A 49 18.76 5.08 5.37
C ASP A 49 17.84 4.86 4.17
N LEU A 50 16.54 4.61 4.45
CA LEU A 50 15.53 4.30 3.42
C LEU A 50 14.34 5.25 3.50
N VAL A 51 13.86 5.72 2.33
CA VAL A 51 12.59 6.45 2.21
C VAL A 51 11.84 5.87 1.02
N PHE A 52 10.62 5.36 1.24
CA PHE A 52 9.85 4.71 0.19
C PHE A 52 8.34 5.01 0.29
N GLY A 53 7.71 5.11 -0.87
CA GLY A 53 6.27 5.29 -0.97
C GLY A 53 5.48 4.00 -0.73
N PRO A 54 4.14 4.07 -0.60
CA PRO A 54 3.30 2.88 -0.56
C PRO A 54 3.44 2.01 -1.81
N GLN A 55 3.62 2.64 -2.99
CA GLN A 55 3.72 1.98 -4.27
C GLN A 55 5.04 1.23 -4.48
N THR A 56 6.08 1.58 -3.74
CA THR A 56 7.42 0.99 -3.88
C THR A 56 7.77 0.04 -2.73
N LEU A 57 6.81 -0.28 -1.85
CA LEU A 57 7.01 -1.20 -0.72
C LEU A 57 7.56 -2.57 -1.16
N HIS A 58 7.10 -3.09 -2.29
CA HIS A 58 7.53 -4.37 -2.86
C HIS A 58 9.01 -4.39 -3.24
N ARG A 59 9.63 -3.22 -3.46
CA ARG A 59 11.07 -3.06 -3.77
C ARG A 59 11.96 -2.98 -2.52
N LEU A 60 11.38 -3.04 -1.32
CA LEU A 60 12.13 -2.92 -0.06
C LEU A 60 13.31 -3.90 0.07
N PRO A 61 13.20 -5.19 -0.34
CA PRO A 61 14.35 -6.11 -0.33
C PRO A 61 15.51 -5.63 -1.21
N GLU A 62 15.22 -5.09 -2.39
CA GLU A 62 16.22 -4.54 -3.32
C GLU A 62 16.89 -3.30 -2.74
N MET A 63 16.11 -2.39 -2.15
CA MET A 63 16.62 -1.19 -1.49
C MET A 63 17.55 -1.53 -0.32
N ILE A 64 17.21 -2.55 0.48
CA ILE A 64 18.09 -3.04 1.56
C ILE A 64 19.39 -3.62 1.00
N ASN A 65 19.32 -4.35 -0.12
CA ASN A 65 20.51 -4.89 -0.77
C ASN A 65 21.41 -3.78 -1.32
N GLN A 66 20.87 -2.69 -1.85
CA GLN A 66 21.63 -1.52 -2.29
C GLN A 66 22.39 -0.88 -1.12
N LEU A 67 21.76 -0.74 0.06
CA LEU A 67 22.44 -0.25 1.26
C LEU A 67 23.57 -1.19 1.70
N LYS A 68 23.34 -2.51 1.67
CA LYS A 68 24.39 -3.50 1.98
C LYS A 68 25.52 -3.50 0.95
N GLY A 69 25.23 -3.08 -0.29
CA GLY A 69 26.19 -2.88 -1.37
C GLY A 69 27.04 -1.60 -1.25
N GLY A 70 26.79 -0.78 -0.23
CA GLY A 70 27.59 0.43 0.04
C GLY A 70 26.89 1.77 -0.29
N GLU A 71 25.65 1.75 -0.75
CA GLU A 71 24.87 2.98 -0.89
C GLU A 71 24.63 3.61 0.49
N LYS A 72 24.80 4.93 0.58
CA LYS A 72 24.59 5.66 1.86
C LYS A 72 23.12 5.80 2.23
N SER A 73 22.24 5.76 1.24
CA SER A 73 20.79 5.82 1.43
C SER A 73 20.08 5.58 0.12
N VAL A 74 18.85 5.06 0.22
CA VAL A 74 17.99 4.82 -0.95
C VAL A 74 16.65 5.53 -0.75
N ILE A 75 16.21 6.27 -1.78
CA ILE A 75 14.91 6.95 -1.79
C ILE A 75 14.17 6.51 -3.03
N ASP A 76 13.01 5.87 -2.85
CA ASP A 76 12.11 5.52 -3.94
C ASP A 76 10.67 5.87 -3.57
N VAL A 77 10.23 7.03 -4.01
CA VAL A 77 8.86 7.54 -3.84
C VAL A 77 8.16 7.66 -5.21
N SER A 78 8.62 6.90 -6.19
CA SER A 78 8.03 6.84 -7.52
C SER A 78 6.64 6.18 -7.50
N PHE A 79 5.90 6.36 -8.59
CA PHE A 79 4.58 5.78 -8.80
C PHE A 79 4.63 4.81 -10.00
N PRO A 80 5.14 3.58 -9.84
CA PRO A 80 5.09 2.58 -10.90
C PRO A 80 3.63 2.20 -11.16
N GLU A 81 3.15 2.36 -12.39
CA GLU A 81 1.73 2.25 -12.74
C GLU A 81 1.17 0.81 -12.56
N ILE A 82 1.97 -0.21 -12.68
CA ILE A 82 1.49 -1.60 -12.80
C ILE A 82 2.12 -2.55 -11.76
N GLU A 83 3.35 -2.33 -11.33
CA GLU A 83 4.13 -3.31 -10.56
C GLU A 83 3.54 -3.69 -9.19
N LYS A 84 2.68 -2.86 -8.61
CA LYS A 84 2.24 -3.02 -7.23
C LYS A 84 1.34 -4.23 -7.02
N PHE A 85 0.37 -4.42 -7.90
CA PHE A 85 -0.58 -5.53 -7.78
C PHE A 85 0.01 -6.85 -8.25
N ASP A 86 0.95 -6.81 -9.20
CA ASP A 86 1.63 -8.01 -9.73
C ASP A 86 2.57 -8.68 -8.71
N ARG A 87 2.94 -7.96 -7.63
CA ARG A 87 3.87 -8.44 -6.60
C ARG A 87 3.25 -8.50 -5.20
N LEU A 88 1.95 -8.72 -5.12
CA LEU A 88 1.30 -8.96 -3.84
C LEU A 88 1.77 -10.31 -3.27
N PRO A 89 2.02 -10.40 -1.96
CA PRO A 89 2.32 -11.69 -1.32
C PRO A 89 1.10 -12.61 -1.41
N GLU A 90 1.36 -13.92 -1.30
CA GLU A 90 0.27 -14.90 -1.24
C GLU A 90 -0.71 -14.56 -0.10
N PRO A 91 -2.02 -14.63 -0.35
CA PRO A 91 -3.03 -14.31 0.65
C PRO A 91 -2.92 -15.24 1.86
N ARG A 92 -2.84 -14.65 3.04
CA ARG A 92 -2.75 -15.41 4.29
C ARG A 92 -3.80 -14.91 5.29
N ALA A 93 -4.64 -15.83 5.75
CA ALA A 93 -5.61 -15.54 6.79
C ALA A 93 -4.93 -15.45 8.17
N GLU A 94 -5.16 -14.35 8.89
CA GLU A 94 -4.75 -14.16 10.29
C GLU A 94 -5.95 -14.30 11.26
N GLY A 95 -7.14 -14.62 10.72
CA GLY A 95 -8.38 -14.72 11.48
C GLY A 95 -9.60 -14.74 10.56
N PRO A 96 -10.82 -14.55 11.10
CA PRO A 96 -12.04 -14.60 10.33
C PRO A 96 -12.28 -13.38 9.42
N THR A 97 -11.46 -12.34 9.53
CA THR A 97 -11.57 -11.09 8.76
C THR A 97 -10.29 -10.85 7.96
N ALA A 98 -10.43 -10.47 6.70
CA ALA A 98 -9.30 -10.07 5.85
C ALA A 98 -9.53 -8.71 5.19
N PHE A 99 -8.40 -8.04 4.87
CA PHE A 99 -8.39 -6.80 4.10
C PHE A 99 -7.88 -7.09 2.69
N VAL A 100 -8.65 -6.69 1.69
CA VAL A 100 -8.32 -6.89 0.28
C VAL A 100 -8.28 -5.55 -0.44
N SER A 101 -7.11 -5.15 -0.92
CA SER A 101 -6.97 -3.95 -1.74
C SER A 101 -7.53 -4.22 -3.13
N ILE A 102 -8.60 -3.50 -3.52
CA ILE A 102 -9.23 -3.65 -4.83
C ILE A 102 -8.78 -2.55 -5.81
N MET A 103 -8.35 -1.42 -5.28
CA MET A 103 -7.88 -0.29 -6.06
C MET A 103 -6.95 0.60 -5.25
N GLU A 104 -6.16 1.42 -5.92
CA GLU A 104 -5.30 2.41 -5.31
C GLU A 104 -5.27 3.72 -6.10
N GLY A 105 -4.89 4.81 -5.39
CA GLY A 105 -4.89 6.14 -5.96
C GLY A 105 -6.29 6.75 -6.03
N CYS A 106 -6.36 7.99 -6.52
CA CYS A 106 -7.62 8.69 -6.72
C CYS A 106 -7.43 9.86 -7.69
N SER A 107 -8.24 9.91 -8.75
CA SER A 107 -8.18 10.94 -9.79
C SER A 107 -9.21 12.05 -9.61
N LYS A 108 -9.80 12.21 -8.40
CA LYS A 108 -10.81 13.27 -8.15
C LYS A 108 -10.23 14.64 -7.85
N TYR A 109 -8.98 14.75 -7.43
CA TYR A 109 -8.29 16.01 -7.15
C TYR A 109 -9.10 17.00 -6.29
N CYS A 110 -9.78 16.52 -5.24
CA CYS A 110 -10.52 17.39 -4.32
C CYS A 110 -9.57 18.42 -3.68
N THR A 111 -10.06 19.64 -3.45
CA THR A 111 -9.29 20.86 -3.12
C THR A 111 -8.23 20.69 -2.01
N PHE A 112 -8.53 19.89 -0.97
CA PHE A 112 -7.64 19.68 0.19
C PHE A 112 -7.02 18.28 0.23
N CYS A 113 -7.28 17.45 -0.77
CA CYS A 113 -6.90 16.05 -0.75
C CYS A 113 -5.49 15.84 -1.32
N VAL A 114 -4.63 15.14 -0.55
CA VAL A 114 -3.26 14.83 -0.94
C VAL A 114 -3.14 13.47 -1.65
N VAL A 115 -4.22 12.68 -1.70
CA VAL A 115 -4.16 11.31 -2.23
C VAL A 115 -3.57 11.24 -3.63
N PRO A 116 -3.97 12.05 -4.62
CA PRO A 116 -3.37 12.01 -5.96
C PRO A 116 -1.84 12.21 -5.94
N TYR A 117 -1.35 13.02 -5.02
CA TYR A 117 0.08 13.37 -4.90
C TYR A 117 0.90 12.36 -4.06
N THR A 118 0.25 11.48 -3.29
CA THR A 118 0.92 10.52 -2.41
C THR A 118 0.65 9.07 -2.79
N ARG A 119 -0.37 8.82 -3.60
CA ARG A 119 -0.80 7.52 -4.05
C ARG A 119 -0.92 7.40 -5.57
N GLY A 120 -0.83 8.51 -6.28
CA GLY A 120 -0.97 8.58 -7.72
C GLY A 120 -2.41 8.54 -8.21
N GLU A 121 -2.56 8.36 -9.51
CA GLU A 121 -3.85 8.22 -10.17
C GLU A 121 -4.55 6.92 -9.78
N GLU A 122 -5.84 6.86 -10.07
CA GLU A 122 -6.70 5.75 -9.75
C GLU A 122 -6.39 4.54 -10.63
N VAL A 123 -6.05 3.42 -10.00
CA VAL A 123 -5.82 2.13 -10.65
C VAL A 123 -6.66 1.07 -9.94
N SER A 124 -7.52 0.37 -10.68
CA SER A 124 -8.30 -0.77 -10.20
C SER A 124 -7.59 -2.09 -10.54
N ARG A 125 -7.69 -3.05 -9.65
CA ARG A 125 -7.21 -4.42 -9.92
C ARG A 125 -8.13 -5.14 -10.91
N PRO A 126 -7.58 -6.08 -11.70
CA PRO A 126 -8.40 -7.03 -12.45
C PRO A 126 -9.38 -7.77 -11.53
N VAL A 127 -10.60 -8.00 -12.02
CA VAL A 127 -11.66 -8.62 -11.22
C VAL A 127 -11.28 -10.02 -10.80
N ASP A 128 -10.74 -10.80 -11.72
CA ASP A 128 -10.37 -12.20 -11.47
C ASP A 128 -9.33 -12.33 -10.37
N ASP A 129 -8.36 -11.41 -10.30
CA ASP A 129 -7.33 -11.38 -9.25
C ASP A 129 -7.93 -11.10 -7.87
N VAL A 130 -8.90 -10.17 -7.81
CA VAL A 130 -9.62 -9.86 -6.56
C VAL A 130 -10.46 -11.05 -6.10
N LEU A 131 -11.19 -11.69 -7.01
CA LEU A 131 -12.04 -12.83 -6.70
C LEU A 131 -11.20 -14.05 -6.27
N LEU A 132 -10.07 -14.29 -6.96
CA LEU A 132 -9.16 -15.38 -6.63
C LEU A 132 -8.59 -15.21 -5.21
N GLU A 133 -8.11 -14.01 -4.88
CA GLU A 133 -7.60 -13.70 -3.54
C GLU A 133 -8.66 -13.93 -2.46
N ILE A 134 -9.89 -13.46 -2.68
CA ILE A 134 -10.99 -13.64 -1.72
C ILE A 134 -11.37 -15.11 -1.58
N ALA A 135 -11.42 -15.87 -2.68
CA ALA A 135 -11.71 -17.30 -2.64
C ALA A 135 -10.63 -18.09 -1.90
N GLN A 136 -9.35 -17.74 -2.08
CA GLN A 136 -8.24 -18.34 -1.32
C GLN A 136 -8.34 -18.04 0.18
N LEU A 137 -8.69 -16.81 0.54
CA LEU A 137 -8.90 -16.41 1.93
C LEU A 137 -10.12 -17.12 2.56
N ALA A 138 -11.23 -17.25 1.80
CA ALA A 138 -12.41 -18.01 2.24
C ALA A 138 -12.06 -19.48 2.51
N GLY A 139 -11.26 -20.09 1.63
CA GLY A 139 -10.73 -21.45 1.80
C GLY A 139 -9.84 -21.61 3.05
N GLN A 140 -9.25 -20.55 3.55
CA GLN A 140 -8.47 -20.50 4.80
C GLN A 140 -9.33 -20.16 6.04
N GLY A 141 -10.64 -19.97 5.89
CA GLY A 141 -11.58 -19.73 7.00
C GLY A 141 -11.94 -18.26 7.22
N VAL A 142 -11.56 -17.36 6.32
CA VAL A 142 -12.04 -15.97 6.33
C VAL A 142 -13.54 -15.95 6.02
N ARG A 143 -14.31 -15.22 6.83
CA ARG A 143 -15.78 -15.06 6.72
C ARG A 143 -16.18 -13.61 6.43
N GLU A 144 -15.32 -12.67 6.70
CA GLU A 144 -15.54 -11.25 6.44
C GLU A 144 -14.38 -10.68 5.61
N VAL A 145 -14.71 -10.00 4.51
CA VAL A 145 -13.73 -9.25 3.73
C VAL A 145 -14.01 -7.75 3.80
N ASN A 146 -12.95 -6.96 3.93
CA ASN A 146 -13.00 -5.52 3.87
C ASN A 146 -12.27 -5.03 2.62
N LEU A 147 -13.03 -4.59 1.61
CA LEU A 147 -12.49 -4.10 0.35
C LEU A 147 -11.91 -2.70 0.53
N LEU A 148 -10.63 -2.54 0.23
CA LEU A 148 -9.89 -1.30 0.46
C LEU A 148 -9.63 -0.53 -0.82
N GLY A 149 -9.80 0.79 -0.74
CA GLY A 149 -9.43 1.73 -1.80
C GLY A 149 -9.48 3.16 -1.29
N GLN A 150 -8.97 4.12 -2.05
CA GLN A 150 -9.09 5.53 -1.71
C GLN A 150 -10.40 6.15 -2.19
N ASN A 151 -11.10 5.47 -3.10
CA ASN A 151 -12.41 5.85 -3.63
C ASN A 151 -13.10 4.61 -4.22
N VAL A 152 -13.46 3.64 -3.38
CA VAL A 152 -13.95 2.32 -3.80
C VAL A 152 -15.15 2.39 -4.75
N ASN A 153 -15.99 3.42 -4.65
CA ASN A 153 -17.11 3.61 -5.56
C ASN A 153 -16.70 3.87 -7.02
N ALA A 154 -15.45 4.27 -7.24
CA ALA A 154 -14.91 4.48 -8.58
C ALA A 154 -14.24 3.23 -9.15
N PHE A 155 -14.26 2.10 -8.45
CA PHE A 155 -13.71 0.85 -8.95
C PHE A 155 -14.20 0.52 -10.36
N ARG A 156 -13.25 0.19 -11.24
CA ARG A 156 -13.42 -0.18 -12.63
C ARG A 156 -12.40 -1.26 -13.00
N GLY A 157 -12.59 -2.46 -12.45
CA GLY A 157 -11.74 -3.60 -12.75
C GLY A 157 -12.08 -4.16 -14.13
N GLU A 158 -11.06 -4.65 -14.82
CA GLU A 158 -11.24 -5.35 -16.08
C GLU A 158 -11.58 -6.82 -15.82
N ASN A 159 -12.60 -7.34 -16.51
CA ASN A 159 -12.91 -8.75 -16.57
C ASN A 159 -12.00 -9.44 -17.61
N HIS A 160 -11.92 -10.78 -17.56
CA HIS A 160 -11.14 -11.58 -18.52
C HIS A 160 -11.55 -11.38 -19.99
N ASP A 161 -12.78 -10.93 -20.26
CA ASP A 161 -13.30 -10.65 -21.59
C ASP A 161 -13.07 -9.19 -22.05
N GLY A 162 -12.35 -8.38 -21.24
CA GLY A 162 -12.07 -6.97 -21.50
C GLY A 162 -13.23 -6.02 -21.14
N THR A 163 -14.34 -6.54 -20.63
CA THR A 163 -15.43 -5.67 -20.14
C THR A 163 -15.08 -5.05 -18.78
N VAL A 164 -15.66 -3.88 -18.49
CA VAL A 164 -15.41 -3.17 -17.22
C VAL A 164 -16.45 -3.57 -16.20
N CYS A 165 -16.02 -4.17 -15.11
CA CYS A 165 -16.78 -4.42 -13.90
C CYS A 165 -16.76 -3.19 -12.99
N ARG A 166 -17.92 -2.72 -12.57
CA ARG A 166 -18.07 -1.61 -11.62
C ARG A 166 -18.20 -2.13 -10.20
N PHE A 167 -18.07 -1.23 -9.24
CA PHE A 167 -18.06 -1.61 -7.82
C PHE A 167 -19.32 -2.38 -7.37
N ALA A 168 -20.49 -2.02 -7.84
CA ALA A 168 -21.72 -2.74 -7.51
C ALA A 168 -21.68 -4.20 -8.02
N GLU A 169 -21.22 -4.39 -9.26
CA GLU A 169 -21.08 -5.73 -9.86
C GLU A 169 -20.02 -6.55 -9.11
N LEU A 170 -18.91 -5.91 -8.72
CA LEU A 170 -17.89 -6.58 -7.88
C LEU A 170 -18.48 -7.07 -6.56
N LEU A 171 -19.33 -6.26 -5.89
CA LEU A 171 -19.98 -6.68 -4.64
C LEU A 171 -20.86 -7.92 -4.84
N GLU A 172 -21.60 -8.01 -5.95
CA GLU A 172 -22.42 -9.18 -6.28
C GLU A 172 -21.54 -10.42 -6.51
N LEU A 173 -20.42 -10.27 -7.25
CA LEU A 173 -19.49 -11.37 -7.50
C LEU A 173 -18.83 -11.85 -6.19
N VAL A 174 -18.39 -10.93 -5.33
CA VAL A 174 -17.81 -11.28 -4.03
C VAL A 174 -18.84 -11.94 -3.11
N ALA A 175 -20.09 -11.49 -3.15
CA ALA A 175 -21.18 -12.09 -2.36
C ALA A 175 -21.52 -13.52 -2.79
N ALA A 176 -21.19 -13.90 -4.03
CA ALA A 176 -21.39 -15.25 -4.55
C ALA A 176 -20.26 -16.23 -4.15
N ILE A 177 -19.19 -15.76 -3.51
CA ILE A 177 -18.10 -16.63 -3.06
C ILE A 177 -18.54 -17.39 -1.81
N ASP A 178 -18.53 -18.71 -1.90
CA ASP A 178 -18.83 -19.58 -0.78
C ASP A 178 -17.90 -19.33 0.42
N GLY A 179 -18.48 -19.18 1.60
CA GLY A 179 -17.73 -18.96 2.82
C GLY A 179 -17.61 -17.49 3.24
N ILE A 180 -17.94 -16.53 2.39
CA ILE A 180 -17.98 -15.11 2.76
C ILE A 180 -19.38 -14.75 3.25
N ASP A 181 -19.49 -14.35 4.52
CA ASP A 181 -20.75 -13.97 5.17
C ASP A 181 -20.97 -12.46 5.21
N ARG A 182 -19.88 -11.71 5.14
CA ARG A 182 -19.92 -10.25 5.26
C ARG A 182 -18.91 -9.56 4.36
N ILE A 183 -19.38 -8.55 3.65
CA ILE A 183 -18.54 -7.64 2.86
C ILE A 183 -18.60 -6.25 3.50
N ARG A 184 -17.43 -5.67 3.71
CA ARG A 184 -17.25 -4.28 4.11
C ARG A 184 -16.37 -3.58 3.09
N TYR A 185 -16.38 -2.24 3.09
CA TYR A 185 -15.51 -1.46 2.21
C TYR A 185 -15.22 -0.07 2.82
N THR A 186 -14.10 0.51 2.42
CA THR A 186 -13.66 1.82 2.87
C THR A 186 -12.74 2.49 1.84
#